data_e0abead7edb4b298cd3bcdee3a481f41
#
_entry.id   e0abead7edb4b298cd3bcdee3a481f41
#
_cell.length_a   1.000
_cell.length_b   1.000
_cell.length_c   1.000
_cell.angle_alpha   90.00
_cell.angle_beta   90.00
_cell.angle_gamma   90.00
#
_symmetry.space_group_name_H-M   'P 1'
#
loop_
_entity.id
_entity.type
_entity.pdbx_description
1 polymer ?
#
loop_
_entity_poly.entity_id
_entity_poly.type
_entity_poly.pdbx_seq_one_letter_code
_entity_poly.pdbx_strand_id
1 'polypeptide(L)'
;MNPFKESAKDIRKTYKNWKSINVKPYDKETVDPYTRVRTILMNGTEFEAIWNTARFTRHCPNNEVRRDMALIRRGEQQQQKRIANLKPRNESILEHTIGYEQLAVDLTAILAQREKNEYVKHQLDFALLEDFDHLYRYADLLNFEKAIHAEKLVGKYTEIM
;
A
#
# COMPACT_ATOMS: atom_id res chain seq x y z
N MET A 1 10.41 5.37 19.12
CA MET A 1 10.08 6.80 18.90
C MET A 1 8.77 7.10 19.60
N ASN A 2 8.70 8.18 20.41
CA ASN A 2 7.45 8.55 21.07
C ASN A 2 6.87 9.79 20.39
N PRO A 3 5.83 9.68 19.58
CA PRO A 3 5.31 10.80 18.79
C PRO A 3 4.80 11.98 19.63
N PHE A 4 4.45 11.72 20.90
CA PHE A 4 3.98 12.78 21.82
C PHE A 4 5.10 13.57 22.48
N LYS A 5 6.35 13.13 22.33
CA LYS A 5 7.55 13.83 22.85
C LYS A 5 8.32 14.57 21.79
N GLU A 6 8.02 14.35 20.53
CA GLU A 6 8.67 15.04 19.41
C GLU A 6 7.89 16.30 19.07
N SER A 7 8.60 17.43 19.03
CA SER A 7 8.01 18.67 18.49
C SER A 7 7.67 18.48 17.02
N ALA A 8 6.53 18.98 16.59
CA ALA A 8 6.17 19.00 15.18
C ALA A 8 7.27 19.72 14.38
N LYS A 9 7.87 19.02 13.43
CA LYS A 9 8.82 19.65 12.50
C LYS A 9 8.07 20.68 11.67
N ASP A 10 8.73 21.79 11.37
CA ASP A 10 8.15 22.77 10.46
C ASP A 10 7.90 22.11 9.11
N ILE A 11 6.65 21.76 8.85
CA ILE A 11 6.20 21.05 7.64
C ILE A 11 6.66 21.80 6.38
N ARG A 12 6.71 23.14 6.42
CA ARG A 12 7.16 23.97 5.29
C ARG A 12 8.61 23.73 4.91
N LYS A 13 9.45 23.34 5.86
CA LYS A 13 10.87 23.02 5.60
C LYS A 13 11.07 21.62 5.05
N THR A 14 10.07 20.74 5.15
CA THR A 14 10.15 19.35 4.66
C THR A 14 9.74 19.22 3.19
N TYR A 15 9.09 20.23 2.61
CA TYR A 15 8.68 20.19 1.20
C TYR A 15 9.91 20.34 0.29
N LYS A 16 10.23 19.23 -0.35
CA LYS A 16 11.21 19.23 -1.44
C LYS A 16 10.51 19.42 -2.77
N ASN A 17 11.25 19.95 -3.74
CA ASN A 17 10.77 19.97 -5.11
C ASN A 17 10.51 18.52 -5.58
N TRP A 18 9.37 18.27 -6.19
CA TRP A 18 8.97 16.97 -6.74
C TRP A 18 10.02 16.39 -7.70
N LYS A 19 10.73 17.26 -8.46
CA LYS A 19 11.81 16.87 -9.35
C LYS A 19 13.03 16.31 -8.62
N SER A 20 13.20 16.63 -7.35
CA SER A 20 14.32 16.14 -6.52
C SER A 20 14.03 14.80 -5.85
N ILE A 21 12.82 14.24 -6.01
CA ILE A 21 12.48 12.92 -5.49
C ILE A 21 13.04 11.88 -6.44
N ASN A 22 14.23 11.40 -6.10
CA ASN A 22 14.89 10.30 -6.79
C ASN A 22 14.95 9.08 -5.87
N VAL A 23 14.26 8.02 -6.29
CA VAL A 23 14.20 6.75 -5.57
C VAL A 23 14.54 5.65 -6.56
N LYS A 24 15.51 4.81 -6.21
CA LYS A 24 15.85 3.64 -7.01
C LYS A 24 14.79 2.56 -6.81
N PRO A 25 14.14 2.07 -7.87
CA PRO A 25 13.21 0.95 -7.78
C PRO A 25 13.91 -0.33 -7.28
N TYR A 26 13.17 -1.20 -6.63
CA TYR A 26 13.66 -2.56 -6.38
C TYR A 26 13.75 -3.34 -7.70
N ASP A 27 14.56 -4.38 -7.70
CA ASP A 27 14.63 -5.32 -8.82
C ASP A 27 13.53 -6.38 -8.66
N LYS A 28 12.62 -6.45 -9.64
CA LYS A 28 11.48 -7.37 -9.58
C LYS A 28 11.87 -8.85 -9.57
N GLU A 29 13.06 -9.20 -10.09
CA GLU A 29 13.56 -10.58 -10.17
C GLU A 29 14.12 -11.09 -8.84
N THR A 30 14.62 -10.18 -8.00
CA THR A 30 15.34 -10.53 -6.76
C THR A 30 14.68 -9.99 -5.51
N VAL A 31 13.65 -9.14 -5.64
CA VAL A 31 12.96 -8.58 -4.47
C VAL A 31 12.30 -9.67 -3.65
N ASP A 32 12.48 -9.58 -2.34
CA ASP A 32 11.75 -10.39 -1.38
C ASP A 32 10.23 -10.12 -1.50
N PRO A 33 9.39 -11.17 -1.60
CA PRO A 33 7.93 -11.02 -1.72
C PRO A 33 7.30 -10.14 -0.63
N TYR A 34 7.76 -10.27 0.62
CA TYR A 34 7.29 -9.42 1.72
C TYR A 34 7.65 -7.95 1.54
N THR A 35 8.82 -7.66 0.97
CA THR A 35 9.20 -6.28 0.63
C THR A 35 8.28 -5.69 -0.43
N ARG A 36 7.90 -6.49 -1.44
CA ARG A 36 6.91 -6.08 -2.45
C ARG A 36 5.57 -5.75 -1.80
N VAL A 37 5.03 -6.66 -1.00
CA VAL A 37 3.75 -6.50 -0.30
C VAL A 37 3.76 -5.29 0.63
N ARG A 38 4.81 -5.09 1.41
CA ARG A 38 4.95 -3.92 2.29
C ARG A 38 5.01 -2.60 1.51
N THR A 39 5.66 -2.60 0.36
CA THR A 39 5.70 -1.42 -0.52
C THR A 39 4.30 -1.09 -1.05
N ILE A 40 3.53 -2.11 -1.43
CA ILE A 40 2.14 -1.96 -1.87
C ILE A 40 1.26 -1.43 -0.72
N LEU A 41 1.38 -2.02 0.47
CA LEU A 41 0.65 -1.59 1.67
C LEU A 41 0.91 -0.11 1.97
N MET A 42 2.17 0.29 2.04
CA MET A 42 2.54 1.68 2.31
C MET A 42 2.03 2.63 1.22
N ASN A 43 2.14 2.23 -0.05
CA ASN A 43 1.61 3.04 -1.15
C ASN A 43 0.10 3.24 -1.05
N GLY A 44 -0.66 2.20 -0.71
CA GLY A 44 -2.11 2.26 -0.49
C GLY A 44 -2.48 3.14 0.70
N THR A 45 -1.77 3.00 1.81
CA THR A 45 -1.98 3.80 3.03
C THR A 45 -1.77 5.30 2.76
N GLU A 46 -0.69 5.66 2.08
CA GLU A 46 -0.41 7.06 1.71
C GLU A 46 -1.46 7.60 0.73
N PHE A 47 -1.93 6.78 -0.20
CA PHE A 47 -3.00 7.16 -1.12
C PHE A 47 -4.30 7.43 -0.38
N GLU A 48 -4.68 6.59 0.57
CA GLU A 48 -5.88 6.76 1.39
C GLU A 48 -5.78 8.02 2.27
N ALA A 49 -4.62 8.29 2.87
CA ALA A 49 -4.37 9.51 3.63
C ALA A 49 -4.58 10.78 2.76
N ILE A 50 -4.09 10.77 1.52
CA ILE A 50 -4.30 11.86 0.56
C ILE A 50 -5.78 12.05 0.26
N TRP A 51 -6.50 10.96 0.01
CA TRP A 51 -7.92 10.97 -0.32
C TRP A 51 -8.76 11.51 0.84
N ASN A 52 -8.55 11.00 2.05
CA ASN A 52 -9.26 11.42 3.25
C ASN A 52 -9.01 12.91 3.55
N THR A 53 -7.76 13.34 3.57
CA THR A 53 -7.43 14.76 3.81
C THR A 53 -8.01 15.68 2.75
N ALA A 54 -8.12 15.24 1.48
CA ALA A 54 -8.76 16.00 0.42
C ALA A 54 -10.27 16.19 0.68
N ARG A 55 -10.96 15.13 1.12
CA ARG A 55 -12.39 15.18 1.46
C ARG A 55 -12.64 16.11 2.65
N PHE A 56 -11.92 15.92 3.75
CA PHE A 56 -12.03 16.77 4.95
C PHE A 56 -11.74 18.23 4.64
N THR A 57 -10.68 18.52 3.89
CA THR A 57 -10.32 19.89 3.51
C THR A 57 -11.45 20.58 2.76
N ARG A 58 -12.15 19.85 1.88
CA ARG A 58 -13.26 20.41 1.08
C ARG A 58 -14.45 20.84 1.93
N HIS A 59 -14.73 20.11 3.01
CA HIS A 59 -15.93 20.32 3.84
C HIS A 59 -15.64 20.99 5.18
N CYS A 60 -14.37 21.25 5.52
CA CYS A 60 -14.00 21.88 6.77
C CYS A 60 -14.38 23.37 6.76
N PRO A 61 -15.22 23.85 7.71
CA PRO A 61 -15.65 25.25 7.76
C PRO A 61 -14.54 26.19 8.26
N ASN A 62 -13.56 25.69 9.01
CA ASN A 62 -12.47 26.49 9.57
C ASN A 62 -11.32 26.62 8.54
N ASN A 63 -11.03 27.87 8.16
CA ASN A 63 -10.02 28.16 7.15
C ASN A 63 -8.58 27.82 7.58
N GLU A 64 -8.25 27.97 8.86
CA GLU A 64 -6.91 27.63 9.37
C GLU A 64 -6.69 26.11 9.33
N VAL A 65 -7.66 25.35 9.87
CA VAL A 65 -7.64 23.89 9.81
C VAL A 65 -7.58 23.41 8.35
N ARG A 66 -8.38 24.02 7.47
CA ARG A 66 -8.36 23.70 6.02
C ARG A 66 -6.98 23.91 5.42
N ARG A 67 -6.33 25.02 5.73
CA ARG A 67 -4.97 25.32 5.26
C ARG A 67 -3.96 24.29 5.75
N ASP A 68 -4.00 23.95 7.03
CA ASP A 68 -3.04 23.03 7.64
C ASP A 68 -3.24 21.60 7.12
N MET A 69 -4.48 21.16 6.94
CA MET A 69 -4.80 19.89 6.28
C MET A 69 -4.30 19.83 4.83
N ALA A 70 -4.39 20.95 4.09
CA ALA A 70 -3.86 21.01 2.73
C ALA A 70 -2.32 20.92 2.71
N LEU A 71 -1.64 21.45 3.71
CA LEU A 71 -0.19 21.30 3.87
C LEU A 71 0.19 19.85 4.21
N ILE A 72 -0.53 19.19 5.13
CA ILE A 72 -0.35 17.78 5.46
C ILE A 72 -0.53 16.92 4.20
N ARG A 73 -1.63 17.09 3.48
CA ARG A 73 -1.89 16.37 2.23
C ARG A 73 -0.74 16.49 1.23
N ARG A 74 -0.10 17.65 1.14
CA ARG A 74 1.04 17.84 0.27
C ARG A 74 2.25 17.01 0.72
N GLY A 75 2.45 16.85 2.02
CA GLY A 75 3.43 15.92 2.61
C GLY A 75 3.14 14.47 2.22
N GLU A 76 1.90 14.02 2.41
CA GLU A 76 1.43 12.69 2.04
C GLU A 76 1.65 12.39 0.55
N GLN A 77 1.35 13.35 -0.32
CA GLN A 77 1.62 13.21 -1.76
C GLN A 77 3.11 13.00 -2.08
N GLN A 78 4.01 13.62 -1.32
CA GLN A 78 5.45 13.40 -1.49
C GLN A 78 5.90 12.03 -0.98
N GLN A 79 5.33 11.58 0.13
CA GLN A 79 5.58 10.24 0.68
C GLN A 79 5.08 9.17 -0.29
N GLN A 80 3.82 9.28 -0.71
CA GLN A 80 3.22 8.37 -1.69
C GLN A 80 4.06 8.28 -2.97
N LYS A 81 4.51 9.39 -3.52
CA LYS A 81 5.37 9.40 -4.71
C LYS A 81 6.70 8.68 -4.47
N ARG A 82 7.31 8.81 -3.29
CA ARG A 82 8.54 8.10 -2.94
C ARG A 82 8.32 6.60 -2.90
N ILE A 83 7.26 6.17 -2.22
CA ILE A 83 6.91 4.75 -2.09
C ILE A 83 6.52 4.17 -3.45
N ALA A 84 5.69 4.87 -4.22
CA ALA A 84 5.30 4.43 -5.56
C ALA A 84 6.49 4.24 -6.51
N ASN A 85 7.51 5.08 -6.39
CA ASN A 85 8.73 4.98 -7.20
C ASN A 85 9.68 3.84 -6.78
N LEU A 86 9.42 3.14 -5.67
CA LEU A 86 10.11 1.90 -5.34
C LEU A 86 9.71 0.75 -6.27
N LYS A 87 8.52 0.82 -6.87
CA LYS A 87 8.04 -0.20 -7.80
C LYS A 87 8.75 -0.07 -9.14
N PRO A 88 9.23 -1.19 -9.71
CA PRO A 88 9.90 -1.16 -11.00
C PRO A 88 8.90 -0.88 -12.12
N ARG A 89 9.35 -0.14 -13.13
CA ARG A 89 8.50 0.23 -14.28
C ARG A 89 8.22 -0.93 -15.24
N ASN A 90 8.98 -2.01 -15.12
CA ASN A 90 8.87 -3.21 -15.94
C ASN A 90 8.02 -4.30 -15.30
N GLU A 91 7.39 -4.06 -14.16
CA GLU A 91 6.30 -4.92 -13.68
C GLU A 91 5.08 -4.78 -14.60
N SER A 92 4.52 -5.89 -15.03
CA SER A 92 3.24 -5.90 -15.74
C SER A 92 2.09 -5.57 -14.80
N ILE A 93 0.93 -5.23 -15.37
CA ILE A 93 -0.30 -5.00 -14.58
C ILE A 93 -0.65 -6.23 -13.76
N LEU A 94 -0.54 -7.44 -14.34
CA LEU A 94 -0.85 -8.69 -13.66
C LEU A 94 0.13 -9.00 -12.53
N GLU A 95 1.45 -8.85 -12.75
CA GLU A 95 2.46 -8.98 -11.69
C GLU A 95 2.15 -8.07 -10.51
N HIS A 96 1.74 -6.85 -10.81
CA HIS A 96 1.40 -5.87 -9.79
C HIS A 96 0.11 -6.23 -9.05
N THR A 97 -0.93 -6.68 -9.78
CA THR A 97 -2.20 -7.11 -9.20
C THR A 97 -2.03 -8.31 -8.28
N ILE A 98 -1.21 -9.30 -8.66
CA ILE A 98 -0.87 -10.44 -7.79
C ILE A 98 -0.26 -9.95 -6.46
N GLY A 99 0.60 -8.93 -6.50
CA GLY A 99 1.14 -8.34 -5.27
C GLY A 99 0.06 -7.71 -4.38
N TYR A 100 -0.98 -7.12 -4.95
CA TYR A 100 -2.14 -6.61 -4.19
C TYR A 100 -2.96 -7.73 -3.57
N GLU A 101 -3.22 -8.81 -4.31
CA GLU A 101 -3.96 -9.96 -3.77
C GLU A 101 -3.16 -10.68 -2.66
N GLN A 102 -1.84 -10.79 -2.79
CA GLN A 102 -0.98 -11.29 -1.72
C GLN A 102 -1.10 -10.43 -0.45
N LEU A 103 -1.09 -9.09 -0.60
CA LEU A 103 -1.33 -8.18 0.51
C LEU A 103 -2.71 -8.38 1.12
N ALA A 104 -3.75 -8.51 0.29
CA ALA A 104 -5.11 -8.71 0.74
C ALA A 104 -5.22 -9.99 1.59
N VAL A 105 -4.71 -11.11 1.08
CA VAL A 105 -4.68 -12.39 1.81
C VAL A 105 -3.98 -12.25 3.16
N ASP A 106 -2.76 -11.69 3.19
CA ASP A 106 -2.00 -11.54 4.44
C ASP A 106 -2.72 -10.66 5.45
N LEU A 107 -3.15 -9.48 5.01
CA LEU A 107 -3.75 -8.50 5.92
C LEU A 107 -5.08 -9.00 6.47
N THR A 108 -5.94 -9.55 5.60
CA THR A 108 -7.25 -10.07 5.99
C THR A 108 -7.11 -11.26 6.94
N ALA A 109 -6.15 -12.16 6.69
CA ALA A 109 -5.88 -13.28 7.57
C ALA A 109 -5.44 -12.84 8.97
N ILE A 110 -4.50 -11.88 9.07
CA ILE A 110 -4.04 -11.36 10.37
C ILE A 110 -5.18 -10.66 11.12
N LEU A 111 -5.99 -9.88 10.41
CA LEU A 111 -7.13 -9.19 11.01
C LEU A 111 -8.17 -10.19 11.50
N ALA A 112 -8.54 -11.19 10.71
CA ALA A 112 -9.49 -12.23 11.08
C ALA A 112 -9.03 -13.04 12.31
N GLN A 113 -7.73 -13.38 12.38
CA GLN A 113 -7.16 -14.10 13.51
C GLN A 113 -7.21 -13.32 14.83
N ARG A 114 -7.14 -11.98 14.75
CA ARG A 114 -7.08 -11.10 15.94
C ARG A 114 -8.41 -10.47 16.31
N GLU A 115 -9.40 -10.54 15.41
CA GLU A 115 -10.71 -9.94 15.62
C GLU A 115 -11.48 -10.72 16.70
N LYS A 116 -12.04 -9.98 17.67
CA LYS A 116 -12.81 -10.54 18.78
C LYS A 116 -14.33 -10.42 18.58
N ASN A 117 -14.76 -9.53 17.71
CA ASN A 117 -16.15 -9.40 17.36
C ASN A 117 -16.50 -10.46 16.33
N GLU A 118 -17.32 -11.44 16.71
CA GLU A 118 -17.67 -12.58 15.86
C GLU A 118 -18.33 -12.18 14.52
N TYR A 119 -19.14 -11.12 14.52
CA TYR A 119 -19.75 -10.63 13.28
C TYR A 119 -18.69 -10.05 12.33
N VAL A 120 -17.78 -9.22 12.83
CA VAL A 120 -16.68 -8.64 12.04
C VAL A 120 -15.73 -9.73 11.57
N LYS A 121 -15.38 -10.66 12.46
CA LYS A 121 -14.54 -11.81 12.12
C LYS A 121 -15.13 -12.62 10.97
N HIS A 122 -16.41 -12.90 11.00
CA HIS A 122 -17.10 -13.64 9.93
C HIS A 122 -17.00 -12.91 8.58
N GLN A 123 -17.10 -11.57 8.57
CA GLN A 123 -16.93 -10.80 7.33
C GLN A 123 -15.48 -10.87 6.83
N LEU A 124 -14.49 -10.84 7.72
CA LEU A 124 -13.08 -10.98 7.36
C LEU A 124 -12.76 -12.39 6.85
N ASP A 125 -13.32 -13.44 7.48
CA ASP A 125 -13.16 -14.82 7.02
C ASP A 125 -13.75 -15.00 5.61
N PHE A 126 -14.89 -14.38 5.32
CA PHE A 126 -15.49 -14.37 3.98
C PHE A 126 -14.57 -13.64 2.98
N ALA A 127 -14.12 -12.42 3.32
CA ALA A 127 -13.24 -11.65 2.46
C ALA A 127 -11.94 -12.40 2.16
N LEU A 128 -11.38 -13.12 3.13
CA LEU A 128 -10.18 -13.92 2.96
C LEU A 128 -10.36 -15.03 1.90
N LEU A 129 -11.52 -15.67 1.85
CA LEU A 129 -11.81 -16.67 0.82
C LEU A 129 -11.87 -16.06 -0.58
N GLU A 130 -12.46 -14.87 -0.71
CA GLU A 130 -12.52 -14.13 -1.98
C GLU A 130 -11.11 -13.69 -2.40
N ASP A 131 -10.29 -13.19 -1.48
CA ASP A 131 -8.91 -12.77 -1.73
C ASP A 131 -8.06 -13.95 -2.25
N PHE A 132 -8.24 -15.15 -1.71
CA PHE A 132 -7.58 -16.35 -2.23
C PHE A 132 -8.04 -16.73 -3.64
N ASP A 133 -9.34 -16.67 -3.93
CA ASP A 133 -9.87 -16.92 -5.27
C ASP A 133 -9.29 -15.93 -6.28
N HIS A 134 -9.25 -14.65 -5.94
CA HIS A 134 -8.65 -13.61 -6.76
C HIS A 134 -7.16 -13.86 -7.03
N LEU A 135 -6.39 -14.17 -5.99
CA LEU A 135 -4.97 -14.47 -6.12
C LEU A 135 -4.71 -15.60 -7.13
N TYR A 136 -5.46 -16.70 -7.02
CA TYR A 136 -5.31 -17.84 -7.94
C TYR A 136 -5.73 -17.50 -9.36
N ARG A 137 -6.81 -16.76 -9.55
CA ARG A 137 -7.27 -16.33 -10.89
C ARG A 137 -6.26 -15.41 -11.57
N TYR A 138 -5.70 -14.44 -10.86
CA TYR A 138 -4.67 -13.57 -11.43
C TYR A 138 -3.35 -14.33 -11.68
N ALA A 139 -3.01 -15.30 -10.85
CA ALA A 139 -1.85 -16.17 -11.10
C ALA A 139 -2.03 -16.99 -12.39
N ASP A 140 -3.22 -17.54 -12.63
CA ASP A 140 -3.54 -18.25 -13.87
C ASP A 140 -3.45 -17.32 -15.09
N LEU A 141 -4.00 -16.11 -14.99
CA LEU A 141 -3.91 -15.12 -16.07
C LEU A 141 -2.46 -14.75 -16.39
N LEU A 142 -1.59 -14.63 -15.37
CA LEU A 142 -0.18 -14.35 -15.58
C LEU A 142 0.52 -15.44 -16.38
N ASN A 143 0.18 -16.71 -16.16
CA ASN A 143 0.73 -17.81 -16.93
C ASN A 143 0.41 -17.72 -18.43
N PHE A 144 -0.73 -17.14 -18.81
CA PHE A 144 -1.07 -16.88 -20.21
C PHE A 144 -0.26 -15.75 -20.82
N GLU A 145 0.09 -14.72 -20.05
CA GLU A 145 0.91 -13.61 -20.55
C GLU A 145 2.38 -13.99 -20.80
N LYS A 146 2.85 -15.11 -20.28
CA LYS A 146 4.25 -15.59 -20.37
C LYS A 146 5.30 -14.58 -19.87
N ALA A 147 4.88 -13.61 -19.08
CA ALA A 147 5.77 -12.57 -18.57
C ALA A 147 6.74 -13.11 -17.52
N ILE A 148 6.20 -13.76 -16.49
CA ILE A 148 6.93 -14.52 -15.45
C ILE A 148 6.00 -15.65 -15.03
N HIS A 149 6.54 -16.84 -14.75
CA HIS A 149 5.74 -17.90 -14.17
C HIS A 149 5.21 -17.45 -12.79
N ALA A 150 3.92 -17.65 -12.57
CA ALA A 150 3.25 -17.24 -11.32
C ALA A 150 3.95 -17.82 -10.07
N GLU A 151 4.41 -19.08 -10.15
CA GLU A 151 5.19 -19.71 -9.08
C GLU A 151 6.44 -18.93 -8.69
N LYS A 152 7.12 -18.32 -9.66
CA LYS A 152 8.31 -17.50 -9.39
C LYS A 152 7.94 -16.18 -8.73
N LEU A 153 6.80 -15.61 -9.06
CA LEU A 153 6.33 -14.36 -8.50
C LEU A 153 5.78 -14.54 -7.08
N VAL A 154 4.94 -15.54 -6.88
CA VAL A 154 4.38 -15.91 -5.57
C VAL A 154 5.48 -16.48 -4.67
N GLY A 155 6.39 -17.27 -5.26
CA GLY A 155 7.55 -17.82 -4.57
C GLY A 155 7.18 -18.67 -3.35
N LYS A 156 7.90 -18.45 -2.27
CA LYS A 156 7.64 -19.08 -0.97
C LYS A 156 6.64 -18.30 -0.11
N TYR A 157 5.85 -17.45 -0.72
CA TYR A 157 4.82 -16.65 -0.04
C TYR A 157 3.63 -17.53 0.35
N THR A 158 3.87 -18.45 1.25
CA THR A 158 2.89 -19.43 1.73
C THR A 158 2.58 -19.25 3.20
N GLU A 159 3.32 -18.37 3.87
CA GLU A 159 3.15 -18.11 5.29
C GLU A 159 2.52 -16.75 5.51
N ILE A 160 1.47 -16.71 6.30
CA ILE A 160 0.86 -15.49 6.79
C ILE A 160 1.80 -14.87 7.81
N MET A 161 2.10 -13.60 7.68
CA MET A 161 3.00 -12.85 8.58
C MET A 161 2.50 -12.78 10.02
#